data_ed5486d9c785fef3115c528b536b3fc2
#
_entry.id   ed5486d9c785fef3115c528b536b3fc2
#
_cell.length_a   1.000
_cell.length_b   1.000
_cell.length_c   1.000
_cell.angle_alpha   90.00
_cell.angle_beta   90.00
_cell.angle_gamma   90.00
#
_symmetry.space_group_name_H-M   'P 1'
#
loop_
_entity.id
_entity.type
_entity.pdbx_description
1 polymer ?
#
loop_
_entity_poly.entity_id
_entity_poly.type
_entity_poly.pdbx_seq_one_letter_code
_entity_poly.pdbx_strand_id
1 'polypeptide(L)'
;MKLKLYDPVKRIFITQGFGFDETDPVMLEKYKAMGMSAHNGLDMWAEDGSPVLASHDGRVTFAGYDGGGGLGVVIRTNEQFEYVGEEAFFKTIYWHLKKDTLLVTGGQQVVRGQQIAQADNTGFSTGSHLHFGLKPIARGENDWTWWNLEQDNGMGGAIDPRPYFVKFQHEMKVGDRGYDVRDLQEELKRLGFFNQEPTAYYGSITASAVLAFQKANVVLSWYERNILRGAKVGPKTLLALNANYK
;
A
#
# COMPACT_ATOMS: atom_id res chain seq x y z
N MET A 1 12.39 -6.04 12.02
CA MET A 1 11.02 -6.38 11.48
C MET A 1 10.87 -5.71 10.13
N LYS A 2 10.17 -6.31 9.14
CA LYS A 2 9.93 -5.66 7.84
C LYS A 2 8.74 -4.72 7.90
N LEU A 3 8.84 -3.56 7.25
CA LEU A 3 7.73 -2.64 7.06
C LEU A 3 6.57 -3.33 6.31
N LYS A 4 5.35 -3.05 6.73
CA LYS A 4 4.13 -3.49 6.05
C LYS A 4 3.26 -2.29 5.75
N LEU A 5 2.97 -2.09 4.47
CA LEU A 5 2.07 -1.06 3.97
C LEU A 5 0.68 -1.65 3.68
N TYR A 6 -0.33 -0.85 3.95
CA TYR A 6 -1.72 -1.16 3.65
C TYR A 6 -2.25 -0.20 2.59
N ASP A 7 -3.30 -0.61 1.89
CA ASP A 7 -3.83 0.12 0.74
C ASP A 7 -4.19 1.56 1.12
N PRO A 8 -3.57 2.57 0.46
CA PRO A 8 -3.89 3.97 0.69
C PRO A 8 -5.17 4.42 -0.03
N VAL A 9 -5.67 3.62 -0.96
CA VAL A 9 -6.94 3.80 -1.70
C VAL A 9 -7.79 2.55 -1.54
N LYS A 10 -9.07 2.63 -1.84
CA LYS A 10 -10.01 1.50 -1.67
C LYS A 10 -9.51 0.21 -2.33
N ARG A 11 -8.74 0.36 -3.40
CA ARG A 11 -8.12 -0.74 -4.14
C ARG A 11 -6.94 -0.21 -4.94
N ILE A 12 -5.79 -0.87 -4.84
CA ILE A 12 -4.63 -0.55 -5.65
C ILE A 12 -4.85 -1.05 -7.10
N PHE A 13 -4.90 -0.09 -8.03
CA PHE A 13 -4.75 -0.32 -9.46
C PHE A 13 -3.68 0.64 -9.96
N ILE A 14 -2.50 0.10 -10.26
CA ILE A 14 -1.34 0.91 -10.66
C ILE A 14 -1.50 1.31 -12.12
N THR A 15 -1.54 2.62 -12.37
CA THR A 15 -1.57 3.22 -13.71
C THR A 15 -0.16 3.56 -14.20
N GLN A 16 0.76 3.94 -13.28
CA GLN A 16 2.17 4.14 -13.58
C GLN A 16 3.03 3.56 -12.45
N GLY A 17 3.98 2.69 -12.79
CA GLY A 17 4.84 2.00 -11.83
C GLY A 17 6.05 2.83 -11.39
N PHE A 18 6.68 2.43 -10.28
CA PHE A 18 7.98 2.94 -9.85
C PHE A 18 9.06 2.62 -10.91
N GLY A 19 9.91 3.59 -11.19
CA GLY A 19 10.98 3.45 -12.19
C GLY A 19 10.47 3.43 -13.64
N PHE A 20 9.21 3.81 -13.88
CA PHE A 20 8.66 3.90 -15.22
C PHE A 20 9.43 4.93 -16.03
N ASP A 21 9.95 4.49 -17.18
CA ASP A 21 10.62 5.34 -18.16
C ASP A 21 9.58 6.16 -18.92
N GLU A 22 9.52 7.44 -18.59
CA GLU A 22 8.64 8.37 -19.28
C GLU A 22 9.16 8.64 -20.70
N THR A 23 8.27 8.60 -21.67
CA THR A 23 8.58 8.87 -23.07
C THR A 23 8.08 10.23 -23.56
N ASP A 24 7.16 10.87 -22.81
CA ASP A 24 6.71 12.21 -23.13
C ASP A 24 7.82 13.24 -22.84
N PRO A 25 8.27 14.03 -23.83
CA PRO A 25 9.38 14.96 -23.64
C PRO A 25 9.11 16.04 -22.59
N VAL A 26 7.85 16.47 -22.42
CA VAL A 26 7.46 17.48 -21.44
C VAL A 26 7.56 16.91 -20.02
N MET A 27 7.15 15.66 -19.85
CA MET A 27 7.27 14.95 -18.56
C MET A 27 8.72 14.68 -18.22
N LEU A 28 9.54 14.26 -19.18
CA LEU A 28 10.98 14.05 -19.01
C LEU A 28 11.71 15.32 -18.55
N GLU A 29 11.42 16.46 -19.16
CA GLU A 29 12.01 17.74 -18.72
C GLU A 29 11.63 18.08 -17.27
N LYS A 30 10.41 17.80 -16.88
CA LYS A 30 9.95 18.03 -15.51
C LYS A 30 10.60 17.09 -14.50
N TYR A 31 10.74 15.81 -14.83
CA TYR A 31 11.50 14.87 -14.00
C TYR A 31 12.94 15.35 -13.82
N LYS A 32 13.61 15.76 -14.90
CA LYS A 32 14.97 16.34 -14.84
C LYS A 32 15.03 17.59 -13.99
N ALA A 33 14.06 18.49 -14.11
CA ALA A 33 13.98 19.72 -13.30
C ALA A 33 13.82 19.41 -11.80
N MET A 34 13.22 18.27 -11.44
CA MET A 34 13.09 17.75 -10.07
C MET A 34 14.28 16.86 -9.64
N GLY A 35 15.32 16.72 -10.48
CA GLY A 35 16.46 15.86 -10.21
C GLY A 35 16.13 14.36 -10.30
N MET A 36 15.09 13.99 -11.04
CA MET A 36 14.64 12.61 -11.21
C MET A 36 14.93 12.11 -12.61
N SER A 37 15.27 10.82 -12.73
CA SER A 37 15.49 10.12 -13.99
C SER A 37 14.28 9.32 -14.45
N ALA A 38 13.37 8.95 -13.53
CA ALA A 38 12.16 8.22 -13.81
C ALA A 38 11.12 8.44 -12.69
N HIS A 39 9.97 7.78 -12.79
CA HIS A 39 8.87 7.89 -11.83
C HIS A 39 9.26 7.38 -10.44
N ASN A 40 9.13 8.22 -9.42
CA ASN A 40 9.62 7.98 -8.05
C ASN A 40 8.56 7.44 -7.09
N GLY A 41 7.48 6.87 -7.60
CA GLY A 41 6.39 6.32 -6.82
C GLY A 41 5.51 5.35 -7.60
N LEU A 42 4.32 5.15 -7.11
CA LEU A 42 3.25 4.42 -7.79
C LEU A 42 2.10 5.38 -8.00
N ASP A 43 1.65 5.53 -9.23
CA ASP A 43 0.37 6.18 -9.49
C ASP A 43 -0.73 5.15 -9.42
N MET A 44 -1.65 5.37 -8.51
CA MET A 44 -2.78 4.49 -8.23
C MET A 44 -4.06 5.19 -8.69
N TRP A 45 -4.81 4.53 -9.56
CA TRP A 45 -6.11 5.04 -9.96
C TRP A 45 -6.99 5.34 -8.76
N ALA A 46 -7.53 6.54 -8.71
CA ALA A 46 -8.45 6.99 -7.69
C ALA A 46 -9.42 8.01 -8.29
N GLU A 47 -10.71 7.80 -8.08
CA GLU A 47 -11.71 8.78 -8.51
C GLU A 47 -11.56 10.08 -7.71
N ASP A 48 -11.86 11.20 -8.36
CA ASP A 48 -11.95 12.50 -7.68
C ASP A 48 -12.87 12.43 -6.46
N GLY A 49 -12.37 12.88 -5.32
CA GLY A 49 -13.07 12.87 -4.04
C GLY A 49 -13.05 11.52 -3.31
N SER A 50 -12.44 10.46 -3.87
CA SER A 50 -12.33 9.20 -3.15
C SER A 50 -11.37 9.29 -1.94
N PRO A 51 -11.66 8.56 -0.84
CA PRO A 51 -10.82 8.60 0.35
C PRO A 51 -9.38 8.17 0.10
N VAL A 52 -8.42 8.91 0.66
CA VAL A 52 -7.02 8.52 0.78
C VAL A 52 -6.70 8.21 2.24
N LEU A 53 -6.09 7.05 2.49
CA LEU A 53 -5.88 6.47 3.81
C LEU A 53 -4.39 6.40 4.15
N ALA A 54 -4.06 6.53 5.44
CA ALA A 54 -2.70 6.27 5.93
C ALA A 54 -2.35 4.78 5.78
N SER A 55 -1.23 4.48 5.09
CA SER A 55 -0.80 3.10 4.84
C SER A 55 -0.13 2.42 6.03
N HIS A 56 0.22 3.15 7.06
CA HIS A 56 0.82 2.66 8.31
C HIS A 56 0.54 3.64 9.45
N ASP A 57 0.78 3.18 10.67
CA ASP A 57 0.80 4.05 11.85
C ASP A 57 2.01 4.98 11.80
N GLY A 58 1.84 6.25 12.10
CA GLY A 58 2.95 7.18 12.00
C GLY A 58 2.62 8.61 12.39
N ARG A 59 3.59 9.48 12.18
CA ARG A 59 3.49 10.92 12.42
C ARG A 59 3.50 11.68 11.11
N VAL A 60 2.54 12.57 10.91
CA VAL A 60 2.52 13.50 9.79
C VAL A 60 3.70 14.45 9.90
N THR A 61 4.58 14.45 8.92
CA THR A 61 5.74 15.34 8.86
C THR A 61 5.52 16.52 7.92
N PHE A 62 4.56 16.37 7.01
CA PHE A 62 4.12 17.43 6.09
C PHE A 62 2.64 17.25 5.75
N ALA A 63 1.90 18.33 5.71
CA ALA A 63 0.54 18.39 5.17
C ALA A 63 0.34 19.80 4.59
N GLY A 64 0.23 19.89 3.26
CA GLY A 64 0.18 21.19 2.58
C GLY A 64 0.44 21.11 1.09
N TYR A 65 0.72 22.25 0.47
CA TYR A 65 0.97 22.36 -0.95
C TYR A 65 2.48 22.32 -1.24
N ASP A 66 2.88 21.45 -2.16
CA ASP A 66 4.22 21.38 -2.76
C ASP A 66 4.10 21.69 -4.24
N GLY A 67 5.06 22.48 -4.79
CA GLY A 67 4.95 23.01 -6.14
C GLY A 67 4.82 21.93 -7.25
N GLY A 68 5.49 20.78 -7.09
CA GLY A 68 5.43 19.66 -8.04
C GLY A 68 4.31 18.68 -7.74
N GLY A 69 4.25 18.18 -6.52
CA GLY A 69 3.27 17.19 -6.08
C GLY A 69 1.85 17.75 -5.85
N GLY A 70 1.68 19.07 -5.88
CA GLY A 70 0.40 19.68 -5.54
C GLY A 70 0.10 19.60 -4.06
N LEU A 71 -1.15 19.35 -3.69
CA LEU A 71 -1.51 19.13 -2.29
C LEU A 71 -1.09 17.73 -1.87
N GLY A 72 -0.47 17.61 -0.68
CA GLY A 72 0.03 16.33 -0.22
C GLY A 72 0.16 16.19 1.27
N VAL A 73 0.38 14.93 1.66
CA VAL A 73 0.68 14.51 3.03
C VAL A 73 1.92 13.62 2.99
N VAL A 74 2.80 13.77 3.98
CA VAL A 74 3.93 12.87 4.21
C VAL A 74 3.83 12.33 5.63
N ILE A 75 3.89 11.01 5.77
CA ILE A 75 3.79 10.31 7.06
C ILE A 75 5.08 9.53 7.28
N ARG A 76 5.73 9.75 8.43
CA ARG A 76 6.89 8.97 8.86
C ARG A 76 6.44 7.89 9.83
N THR A 77 7.02 6.68 9.73
CA THR A 77 6.81 5.60 10.70
C THR A 77 7.23 6.01 12.10
N ASN A 78 6.56 5.50 13.13
CA ASN A 78 6.93 5.75 14.53
C ASN A 78 8.15 4.90 14.94
N GLU A 79 8.33 3.74 14.31
CA GLU A 79 9.35 2.75 14.60
C GLU A 79 10.28 2.55 13.41
N GLN A 80 11.43 1.95 13.66
CA GLN A 80 12.36 1.52 12.64
C GLN A 80 12.00 0.10 12.15
N PHE A 81 12.34 -0.15 10.89
CA PHE A 81 12.14 -1.43 10.22
C PHE A 81 13.42 -1.82 9.48
N GLU A 82 13.59 -3.11 9.25
CA GLU A 82 14.73 -3.63 8.49
C GLU A 82 14.74 -3.08 7.06
N TYR A 83 15.87 -2.52 6.67
CA TYR A 83 16.18 -2.06 5.32
C TYR A 83 17.65 -2.36 4.98
N VAL A 84 17.87 -3.25 3.98
CA VAL A 84 19.22 -3.62 3.49
C VAL A 84 20.20 -4.03 4.62
N GLY A 85 19.70 -4.79 5.60
CA GLY A 85 20.51 -5.30 6.72
C GLY A 85 20.69 -4.33 7.89
N GLU A 86 20.13 -3.13 7.81
CA GLU A 86 20.13 -2.11 8.86
C GLU A 86 18.69 -1.75 9.27
N GLU A 87 18.54 -0.93 10.30
CA GLU A 87 17.24 -0.40 10.71
C GLU A 87 17.04 1.02 10.20
N ALA A 88 15.90 1.28 9.57
CA ALA A 88 15.52 2.58 9.03
C ALA A 88 14.11 2.96 9.45
N PHE A 89 13.88 4.26 9.58
CA PHE A 89 12.53 4.80 9.50
C PHE A 89 12.11 4.90 8.03
N PHE A 90 10.81 4.97 7.79
CA PHE A 90 10.28 5.17 6.46
C PHE A 90 9.33 6.36 6.44
N LYS A 91 9.28 7.06 5.31
CA LYS A 91 8.21 8.01 5.03
C LYS A 91 7.44 7.60 3.80
N THR A 92 6.12 7.60 3.92
CA THR A 92 5.18 7.48 2.81
C THR A 92 4.72 8.86 2.38
N ILE A 93 4.53 9.02 1.09
CA ILE A 93 4.23 10.28 0.43
C ILE A 93 2.93 10.10 -0.34
N TYR A 94 2.02 11.05 -0.20
CA TYR A 94 0.68 11.06 -0.80
C TYR A 94 0.49 12.38 -1.51
N TRP A 95 0.55 12.40 -2.86
CA TRP A 95 0.39 13.61 -3.67
C TRP A 95 -0.89 13.61 -4.50
N HIS A 96 -1.16 14.75 -5.14
CA HIS A 96 -2.30 15.04 -5.98
C HIS A 96 -3.64 15.00 -5.23
N LEU A 97 -3.60 15.38 -3.93
CA LEU A 97 -4.77 15.38 -3.06
C LEU A 97 -5.70 16.55 -3.39
N LYS A 98 -6.98 16.38 -3.06
CA LYS A 98 -8.03 17.36 -3.30
C LYS A 98 -7.92 18.56 -2.38
N LYS A 99 -8.03 19.76 -2.96
CA LYS A 99 -8.03 21.02 -2.21
C LYS A 99 -9.13 21.02 -1.14
N ASP A 100 -8.81 21.60 0.02
CA ASP A 100 -9.71 21.77 1.16
C ASP A 100 -10.24 20.43 1.78
N THR A 101 -9.54 19.31 1.56
CA THR A 101 -9.91 18.00 2.10
C THR A 101 -8.90 17.39 3.06
N LEU A 102 -7.83 18.09 3.40
CA LEU A 102 -6.87 17.60 4.40
C LEU A 102 -7.54 17.43 5.77
N LEU A 103 -7.48 16.21 6.31
CA LEU A 103 -8.03 15.85 7.63
C LEU A 103 -6.93 15.76 8.69
N VAL A 104 -5.68 16.03 8.31
CA VAL A 104 -4.50 15.92 9.18
C VAL A 104 -3.61 17.15 9.01
N THR A 105 -2.79 17.41 10.05
CA THR A 105 -1.84 18.51 10.08
C THR A 105 -0.45 18.01 10.48
N GLY A 106 0.59 18.81 10.16
CA GLY A 106 1.96 18.50 10.56
C GLY A 106 2.08 18.28 12.08
N GLY A 107 2.79 17.24 12.48
CA GLY A 107 2.98 16.83 13.87
C GLY A 107 1.93 15.85 14.41
N GLN A 108 0.80 15.69 13.75
CA GLN A 108 -0.28 14.79 14.20
C GLN A 108 0.12 13.31 14.07
N GLN A 109 -0.29 12.51 15.06
CA GLN A 109 -0.22 11.04 14.97
C GLN A 109 -1.42 10.53 14.17
N VAL A 110 -1.17 9.56 13.31
CA VAL A 110 -2.19 8.85 12.54
C VAL A 110 -2.06 7.34 12.73
N VAL A 111 -3.17 6.66 12.59
CA VAL A 111 -3.21 5.20 12.58
C VAL A 111 -3.50 4.69 11.16
N ARG A 112 -2.99 3.53 10.86
CA ARG A 112 -3.27 2.80 9.62
C ARG A 112 -4.76 2.76 9.30
N GLY A 113 -5.12 3.05 8.06
CA GLY A 113 -6.51 3.09 7.61
C GLY A 113 -7.27 4.36 7.98
N GLN A 114 -6.66 5.28 8.73
CA GLN A 114 -7.25 6.59 8.98
C GLN A 114 -7.31 7.38 7.68
N GLN A 115 -8.46 7.97 7.36
CA GLN A 115 -8.56 8.89 6.23
C GLN A 115 -7.77 10.15 6.50
N ILE A 116 -6.91 10.54 5.55
CA ILE A 116 -6.02 11.72 5.65
C ILE A 116 -6.44 12.84 4.70
N ALA A 117 -7.08 12.50 3.58
CA ALA A 117 -7.55 13.44 2.57
C ALA A 117 -8.50 12.74 1.58
N GLN A 118 -8.75 13.42 0.45
CA GLN A 118 -9.38 12.85 -0.75
C GLN A 118 -8.44 12.96 -1.94
N ALA A 119 -8.57 12.03 -2.90
CA ALA A 119 -7.82 12.04 -4.16
C ALA A 119 -8.36 13.11 -5.13
N ASP A 120 -7.48 13.61 -5.98
CA ASP A 120 -7.79 14.55 -7.08
C ASP A 120 -6.65 14.54 -8.10
N ASN A 121 -6.40 15.69 -8.75
CA ASN A 121 -5.29 15.89 -9.68
C ASN A 121 -4.56 17.22 -9.45
N THR A 122 -4.42 17.68 -8.20
CA THR A 122 -3.67 18.89 -7.91
C THR A 122 -2.18 18.73 -8.21
N GLY A 123 -1.50 19.86 -8.51
CA GLY A 123 -0.08 19.84 -8.88
C GLY A 123 0.15 19.32 -10.29
N PHE A 124 1.23 18.57 -10.45
CA PHE A 124 1.67 18.05 -11.72
C PHE A 124 1.03 16.69 -12.02
N SER A 125 -0.18 16.69 -12.55
CA SER A 125 -1.02 15.52 -12.81
C SER A 125 -1.81 15.69 -14.10
N THR A 126 -2.07 14.61 -14.81
CA THR A 126 -2.87 14.57 -16.04
C THR A 126 -4.30 14.06 -15.82
N GLY A 127 -4.63 13.60 -14.63
CA GLY A 127 -5.96 13.07 -14.29
C GLY A 127 -6.00 12.60 -12.85
N SER A 128 -7.19 12.34 -12.31
CA SER A 128 -7.37 11.97 -10.91
C SER A 128 -6.69 10.63 -10.58
N HIS A 129 -5.74 10.67 -9.65
CA HIS A 129 -5.03 9.52 -9.13
C HIS A 129 -4.35 9.87 -7.78
N LEU A 130 -3.88 8.87 -7.07
CA LEU A 130 -2.97 9.04 -5.96
C LEU A 130 -1.55 8.71 -6.42
N HIS A 131 -0.62 9.68 -6.36
CA HIS A 131 0.81 9.36 -6.39
C HIS A 131 1.27 8.94 -5.00
N PHE A 132 1.80 7.71 -4.88
CA PHE A 132 2.25 7.11 -3.64
C PHE A 132 3.75 6.81 -3.67
N GLY A 133 4.52 7.52 -2.84
CA GLY A 133 5.96 7.32 -2.70
C GLY A 133 6.35 6.65 -1.39
N LEU A 134 7.52 5.98 -1.39
CA LEU A 134 8.14 5.40 -0.20
C LEU A 134 9.62 5.74 -0.17
N LYS A 135 10.11 6.25 0.98
CA LYS A 135 11.53 6.57 1.17
C LYS A 135 12.04 6.02 2.51
N PRO A 136 13.11 5.22 2.52
CA PRO A 136 13.84 4.92 3.74
C PRO A 136 14.62 6.16 4.19
N ILE A 137 14.58 6.45 5.49
CA ILE A 137 15.21 7.63 6.07
C ILE A 137 15.94 7.29 7.36
N ALA A 138 17.04 7.98 7.62
CA ALA A 138 17.75 7.97 8.88
C ALA A 138 17.52 9.26 9.64
N ARG A 139 17.58 9.17 10.97
CA ARG A 139 17.60 10.31 11.87
C ARG A 139 18.99 10.92 11.86
N GLY A 140 19.08 12.24 11.72
CA GLY A 140 20.32 12.96 11.83
C GLY A 140 20.84 13.10 13.26
N GLU A 141 21.98 13.72 13.40
CA GLU A 141 22.62 13.97 14.71
C GLU A 141 21.74 14.78 15.65
N ASN A 142 20.86 15.62 15.12
CA ASN A 142 19.87 16.35 15.89
C ASN A 142 18.47 15.77 15.66
N ASP A 143 17.58 15.89 16.64
CA ASP A 143 16.20 15.36 16.63
C ASP A 143 15.31 15.88 15.48
N TRP A 144 15.76 16.89 14.74
CA TRP A 144 15.00 17.61 13.73
C TRP A 144 15.47 17.34 12.30
N THR A 145 16.63 16.71 12.10
CA THR A 145 17.16 16.41 10.78
C THR A 145 16.89 14.96 10.38
N TRP A 146 16.43 14.79 9.15
CA TRP A 146 16.11 13.49 8.55
C TRP A 146 16.65 13.48 7.13
N TRP A 147 17.41 12.47 6.73
CA TRP A 147 17.87 12.29 5.36
C TRP A 147 17.41 11.00 4.74
N ASN A 148 17.29 11.02 3.42
CA ASN A 148 17.03 9.81 2.66
C ASN A 148 18.29 8.94 2.70
N LEU A 149 18.11 7.64 2.96
CA LEU A 149 19.21 6.67 2.90
C LEU A 149 19.64 6.42 1.45
N GLU A 150 18.68 6.36 0.54
CA GLU A 150 18.94 6.27 -0.89
C GLU A 150 19.18 7.68 -1.45
N GLN A 151 20.45 8.07 -1.46
CA GLN A 151 20.87 9.32 -2.09
C GLN A 151 21.30 9.00 -3.54
N ASP A 152 21.10 9.95 -4.44
CA ASP A 152 21.56 9.87 -5.83
C ASP A 152 21.07 8.66 -6.65
N ASN A 153 19.96 8.04 -6.25
CA ASN A 153 19.36 6.91 -6.99
C ASN A 153 18.53 7.34 -8.20
N GLY A 154 18.54 8.62 -8.57
CA GLY A 154 17.74 9.17 -9.66
C GLY A 154 16.24 9.27 -9.39
N MET A 155 15.80 8.87 -8.19
CA MET A 155 14.39 8.84 -7.78
C MET A 155 14.13 9.76 -6.56
N GLY A 156 15.06 10.69 -6.29
CA GLY A 156 14.99 11.59 -5.13
C GLY A 156 14.95 10.85 -3.79
N GLY A 157 15.62 9.69 -3.70
CA GLY A 157 15.68 8.84 -2.51
C GLY A 157 14.47 7.92 -2.32
N ALA A 158 13.59 7.81 -3.29
CA ALA A 158 12.46 6.88 -3.25
C ALA A 158 12.88 5.46 -3.64
N ILE A 159 12.16 4.48 -3.11
CA ILE A 159 12.27 3.06 -3.44
C ILE A 159 10.92 2.52 -3.88
N ASP A 160 10.92 1.37 -4.56
CA ASP A 160 9.68 0.73 -5.00
C ASP A 160 8.81 0.33 -3.81
N PRO A 161 7.57 0.87 -3.69
CA PRO A 161 6.68 0.52 -2.58
C PRO A 161 6.07 -0.88 -2.69
N ARG A 162 6.02 -1.49 -3.90
CA ARG A 162 5.29 -2.75 -4.16
C ARG A 162 5.66 -3.90 -3.22
N PRO A 163 6.95 -4.16 -2.90
CA PRO A 163 7.34 -5.26 -2.02
C PRO A 163 6.88 -5.11 -0.57
N TYR A 164 6.45 -3.91 -0.18
CA TYR A 164 6.06 -3.61 1.19
C TYR A 164 4.54 -3.74 1.44
N PHE A 165 3.73 -3.78 0.37
CA PHE A 165 2.28 -3.92 0.51
C PHE A 165 1.89 -5.31 1.01
N VAL A 166 0.99 -5.34 1.99
CA VAL A 166 0.33 -6.56 2.45
C VAL A 166 -0.63 -7.03 1.36
N LYS A 167 -0.49 -8.26 0.88
CA LYS A 167 -1.30 -8.76 -0.24
C LYS A 167 -2.77 -8.99 0.15
N PHE A 168 -2.99 -9.63 1.30
CA PHE A 168 -4.33 -9.97 1.77
C PHE A 168 -4.73 -9.07 2.95
N GLN A 169 -5.60 -8.10 2.72
CA GLN A 169 -5.94 -7.05 3.68
C GLN A 169 -7.41 -7.10 4.11
N HIS A 170 -8.29 -7.58 3.25
CA HIS A 170 -9.72 -7.56 3.48
C HIS A 170 -10.26 -8.95 3.86
N GLU A 171 -11.15 -8.97 4.85
CA GLU A 171 -11.90 -10.18 5.17
C GLU A 171 -12.83 -10.55 4.02
N MET A 172 -12.92 -11.85 3.75
CA MET A 172 -13.75 -12.39 2.68
C MET A 172 -14.65 -13.49 3.21
N LYS A 173 -15.82 -13.67 2.61
CA LYS A 173 -16.80 -14.68 3.01
C LYS A 173 -17.53 -15.28 1.81
N VAL A 174 -18.20 -16.39 2.02
CA VAL A 174 -19.09 -17.00 1.02
C VAL A 174 -20.11 -15.97 0.51
N GLY A 175 -20.24 -15.89 -0.80
CA GLY A 175 -21.06 -14.93 -1.53
C GLY A 175 -20.30 -13.73 -2.08
N ASP A 176 -19.12 -13.42 -1.56
CA ASP A 176 -18.31 -12.31 -2.05
C ASP A 176 -17.83 -12.57 -3.49
N ARG A 177 -17.64 -11.47 -4.23
CA ARG A 177 -17.16 -11.48 -5.62
C ARG A 177 -16.11 -10.39 -5.80
N GLY A 178 -15.24 -10.61 -6.79
CA GLY A 178 -14.26 -9.60 -7.20
C GLY A 178 -12.84 -10.09 -7.09
N TYR A 179 -11.93 -9.15 -7.25
CA TYR A 179 -10.50 -9.45 -7.39
C TYR A 179 -9.86 -10.00 -6.11
N ASP A 180 -10.28 -9.52 -4.92
CA ASP A 180 -9.76 -10.06 -3.65
C ASP A 180 -10.04 -11.58 -3.54
N VAL A 181 -11.22 -12.01 -4.01
CA VAL A 181 -11.56 -13.42 -4.07
C VAL A 181 -10.75 -14.17 -5.13
N ARG A 182 -10.50 -13.54 -6.27
CA ARG A 182 -9.64 -14.09 -7.31
C ARG A 182 -8.21 -14.27 -6.81
N ASP A 183 -7.65 -13.23 -6.21
CA ASP A 183 -6.31 -13.27 -5.63
C ASP A 183 -6.17 -14.35 -4.56
N LEU A 184 -7.21 -14.51 -3.71
CA LEU A 184 -7.29 -15.61 -2.74
C LEU A 184 -7.26 -16.96 -3.42
N GLN A 185 -8.06 -17.17 -4.48
CA GLN A 185 -8.12 -18.41 -5.22
C GLN A 185 -6.79 -18.74 -5.92
N GLU A 186 -6.14 -17.74 -6.51
CA GLU A 186 -4.81 -17.86 -7.13
C GLU A 186 -3.76 -18.27 -6.08
N GLU A 187 -3.76 -17.64 -4.92
CA GLU A 187 -2.84 -17.99 -3.84
C GLU A 187 -3.10 -19.37 -3.26
N LEU A 188 -4.36 -19.73 -3.02
CA LEU A 188 -4.74 -21.07 -2.59
C LEU A 188 -4.36 -22.13 -3.64
N LYS A 189 -4.44 -21.81 -4.95
CA LYS A 189 -4.00 -22.67 -6.04
C LYS A 189 -2.47 -22.83 -6.01
N ARG A 190 -1.72 -21.74 -5.86
CA ARG A 190 -0.26 -21.78 -5.72
C ARG A 190 0.19 -22.62 -4.52
N LEU A 191 -0.56 -22.56 -3.42
CA LEU A 191 -0.28 -23.32 -2.19
C LEU A 191 -0.82 -24.77 -2.22
N GLY A 192 -1.50 -25.20 -3.30
CA GLY A 192 -2.00 -26.56 -3.48
C GLY A 192 -3.33 -26.87 -2.80
N PHE A 193 -4.05 -25.84 -2.31
CA PHE A 193 -5.36 -26.03 -1.66
C PHE A 193 -6.56 -25.80 -2.60
N PHE A 194 -6.34 -25.22 -3.79
CA PHE A 194 -7.38 -24.94 -4.77
C PHE A 194 -6.96 -25.47 -6.15
N ASN A 195 -7.77 -26.35 -6.76
CA ASN A 195 -7.44 -27.05 -8.00
C ASN A 195 -8.31 -26.67 -9.21
N GLN A 196 -9.06 -25.58 -9.10
CA GLN A 196 -9.89 -25.04 -10.17
C GLN A 196 -9.26 -23.76 -10.77
N GLU A 197 -9.82 -23.29 -11.88
CA GLU A 197 -9.51 -21.94 -12.35
C GLU A 197 -10.19 -20.90 -11.46
N PRO A 198 -9.48 -19.79 -11.12
CA PRO A 198 -10.03 -18.72 -10.31
C PRO A 198 -11.23 -18.05 -10.98
N THR A 199 -12.37 -18.06 -10.29
CA THR A 199 -13.67 -17.55 -10.80
C THR A 199 -14.03 -16.17 -10.26
N ALA A 200 -13.23 -15.64 -9.32
CA ALA A 200 -13.54 -14.43 -8.57
C ALA A 200 -14.87 -14.50 -7.77
N TYR A 201 -15.39 -15.70 -7.51
CA TYR A 201 -16.57 -15.94 -6.68
C TYR A 201 -16.26 -16.87 -5.51
N TYR A 202 -16.52 -16.42 -4.30
CA TYR A 202 -16.36 -17.19 -3.07
C TYR A 202 -17.55 -18.14 -2.90
N GLY A 203 -17.53 -19.25 -3.62
CA GLY A 203 -18.51 -20.33 -3.52
C GLY A 203 -18.07 -21.44 -2.58
N SER A 204 -18.79 -22.57 -2.61
CA SER A 204 -18.51 -23.73 -1.76
C SER A 204 -17.13 -24.36 -2.03
N ILE A 205 -16.64 -24.33 -3.28
CA ILE A 205 -15.31 -24.84 -3.64
C ILE A 205 -14.23 -23.99 -2.99
N THR A 206 -14.35 -22.66 -3.06
CA THR A 206 -13.44 -21.73 -2.38
C THR A 206 -13.49 -21.90 -0.87
N ALA A 207 -14.69 -22.07 -0.28
CA ALA A 207 -14.84 -22.33 1.15
C ALA A 207 -14.14 -23.65 1.58
N SER A 208 -14.24 -24.70 0.78
CA SER A 208 -13.56 -25.96 1.05
C SER A 208 -12.03 -25.82 1.00
N ALA A 209 -11.51 -25.08 0.03
CA ALA A 209 -10.09 -24.78 -0.10
C ALA A 209 -9.57 -23.91 1.07
N VAL A 210 -10.33 -22.88 1.45
CA VAL A 210 -10.03 -22.05 2.64
C VAL A 210 -10.02 -22.90 3.90
N LEU A 211 -10.99 -23.80 4.10
CA LEU A 211 -11.00 -24.70 5.26
C LEU A 211 -9.75 -25.61 5.29
N ALA A 212 -9.36 -26.15 4.14
CA ALA A 212 -8.16 -26.98 4.04
C ALA A 212 -6.90 -26.19 4.40
N PHE A 213 -6.75 -24.97 3.85
CA PHE A 213 -5.66 -24.06 4.20
C PHE A 213 -5.66 -23.69 5.69
N GLN A 214 -6.83 -23.34 6.24
CA GLN A 214 -6.99 -23.00 7.64
C GLN A 214 -6.60 -24.16 8.56
N LYS A 215 -6.99 -25.39 8.25
CA LYS A 215 -6.60 -26.58 9.03
C LYS A 215 -5.10 -26.82 9.06
N ALA A 216 -4.41 -26.48 7.97
CA ALA A 216 -2.96 -26.66 7.85
C ALA A 216 -2.16 -25.52 8.48
N ASN A 217 -2.67 -24.29 8.50
CA ASN A 217 -1.89 -23.09 8.79
C ASN A 217 -2.43 -22.23 9.94
N VAL A 218 -3.62 -22.51 10.46
CA VAL A 218 -4.31 -21.68 11.45
C VAL A 218 -4.83 -22.52 12.60
N VAL A 219 -4.66 -22.00 13.84
CA VAL A 219 -5.31 -22.61 15.00
C VAL A 219 -6.80 -22.23 14.97
N LEU A 220 -7.64 -23.20 14.62
CA LEU A 220 -9.08 -23.02 14.53
C LEU A 220 -9.77 -23.39 15.85
N SER A 221 -10.69 -22.56 16.32
CA SER A 221 -11.66 -22.91 17.34
C SER A 221 -12.61 -24.02 16.81
N TRP A 222 -13.33 -24.68 17.74
CA TRP A 222 -14.35 -25.64 17.37
C TRP A 222 -15.41 -25.06 16.41
N TYR A 223 -15.86 -23.82 16.67
CA TYR A 223 -16.84 -23.11 15.86
C TYR A 223 -16.32 -22.83 14.43
N GLU A 224 -15.10 -22.32 14.31
CA GLU A 224 -14.47 -22.06 13.01
C GLU A 224 -14.34 -23.36 12.18
N ARG A 225 -13.98 -24.47 12.83
CA ARG A 225 -13.80 -25.76 12.17
C ARG A 225 -15.09 -26.43 11.74
N ASN A 226 -16.13 -26.38 12.58
CA ASN A 226 -17.33 -27.22 12.41
C ASN A 226 -18.55 -26.43 11.89
N ILE A 227 -18.62 -25.13 12.17
CA ILE A 227 -19.74 -24.28 11.76
C ILE A 227 -19.36 -23.41 10.57
N LEU A 228 -18.30 -22.58 10.69
CA LEU A 228 -17.88 -21.72 9.59
C LEU A 228 -17.30 -22.52 8.40
N ARG A 229 -16.56 -23.59 8.66
CA ARG A 229 -16.05 -24.53 7.64
C ARG A 229 -15.43 -23.84 6.41
N GLY A 230 -14.60 -22.82 6.64
CA GLY A 230 -13.99 -22.04 5.56
C GLY A 230 -14.91 -20.99 4.93
N ALA A 231 -16.09 -20.77 5.47
CA ALA A 231 -17.02 -19.76 4.94
C ALA A 231 -16.51 -18.32 5.10
N LYS A 232 -15.45 -18.11 5.89
CA LYS A 232 -14.86 -16.80 6.13
C LYS A 232 -13.33 -16.86 6.17
N VAL A 233 -12.70 -15.88 5.50
CA VAL A 233 -11.30 -15.49 5.67
C VAL A 233 -11.28 -14.32 6.64
N GLY A 234 -11.03 -14.59 7.92
CA GLY A 234 -10.91 -13.58 8.96
C GLY A 234 -9.44 -13.25 9.29
N PRO A 235 -9.17 -12.43 10.33
CA PRO A 235 -7.85 -11.90 10.63
C PRO A 235 -6.74 -12.96 10.77
N LYS A 236 -7.02 -14.08 11.43
CA LYS A 236 -6.05 -15.18 11.58
C LYS A 236 -5.67 -15.81 10.23
N THR A 237 -6.65 -15.96 9.34
CA THR A 237 -6.45 -16.53 8.00
C THR A 237 -5.67 -15.56 7.12
N LEU A 238 -5.99 -14.26 7.17
CA LEU A 238 -5.24 -13.22 6.47
C LEU A 238 -3.78 -13.20 6.92
N LEU A 239 -3.52 -13.30 8.21
CA LEU A 239 -2.17 -13.35 8.75
C LEU A 239 -1.38 -14.55 8.20
N ALA A 240 -2.01 -15.73 8.16
CA ALA A 240 -1.40 -16.95 7.65
C ALA A 240 -1.18 -16.90 6.13
N LEU A 241 -2.11 -16.34 5.36
CA LEU A 241 -1.94 -16.12 3.92
C LEU A 241 -0.75 -15.20 3.64
N ASN A 242 -0.67 -14.05 4.31
CA ASN A 242 0.42 -13.11 4.15
C ASN A 242 1.79 -13.66 4.61
N ALA A 243 1.82 -14.58 5.58
CA ALA A 243 3.04 -15.25 6.00
C ALA A 243 3.57 -16.26 4.96
N ASN A 244 2.69 -16.83 4.14
CA ASN A 244 3.01 -17.78 3.08
C ASN A 244 3.20 -17.12 1.70
N TYR A 245 2.82 -15.86 1.55
CA TYR A 245 3.01 -15.10 0.33
C TYR A 245 4.48 -14.67 0.17
N LYS A 246 5.09 -15.03 -0.96
CA LYS A 246 6.50 -14.73 -1.31
C LYS A 246 6.57 -13.93 -2.60
#